data_9e6df5a66deffe6ddb84dda962ca0f69
#
_entry.id   9e6df5a66deffe6ddb84dda962ca0f69
#
_cell.length_a   1.000
_cell.length_b   1.000
_cell.length_c   1.000
_cell.angle_alpha   90.00
_cell.angle_beta   90.00
_cell.angle_gamma   90.00
#
_symmetry.space_group_name_H-M   'P 1'
#
loop_
_entity.id
_entity.type
_entity.pdbx_description
1 polymer ?
#
loop_
_entity_poly.entity_id
_entity_poly.type
_entity_poly.pdbx_seq_one_letter_code
_entity_poly.pdbx_strand_id
1 'polypeptide(L)'
;AKDAIRVAKLGREILSDSNLVKLEVLSDPNSLLPVMDETLVAAKELVKDGFEVMVYCTDNLDYAMKLEDLGCVAVMPLAAPIGSGLGIVNPNAISQIVKKISCPVLVDAGIGTASEVSQAMELGCDGVLLNTAIARAKNPVLMAEAMKDAAISGRKAFLAGRIPKIDKGSPSSPTEGRINSWKIVLEASLDQGQDYLKLKKI
;
A
#
# COMPACT_ATOMS: atom_id res chain seq x y z
N ALA A 1 5.00 -15.07 22.79
CA ALA A 1 6.01 -14.07 23.21
C ALA A 1 7.32 -14.69 23.66
N LYS A 2 7.32 -15.60 24.63
CA LYS A 2 8.54 -16.14 25.27
C LYS A 2 9.57 -16.70 24.28
N ASP A 3 9.13 -17.51 23.34
CA ASP A 3 10.04 -18.10 22.35
C ASP A 3 10.60 -17.06 21.36
N ALA A 4 9.77 -16.11 20.92
CA ALA A 4 10.23 -15.02 20.06
C ALA A 4 11.32 -14.17 20.75
N ILE A 5 11.11 -13.81 22.02
CA ILE A 5 12.12 -13.09 22.82
C ILE A 5 13.41 -13.90 22.95
N ARG A 6 13.30 -15.19 23.30
CA ARG A 6 14.46 -16.07 23.45
C ARG A 6 15.26 -16.20 22.15
N VAL A 7 14.56 -16.39 21.02
CA VAL A 7 15.21 -16.53 19.70
C VAL A 7 15.89 -15.22 19.29
N ALA A 8 15.24 -14.08 19.50
CA ALA A 8 15.85 -12.77 19.21
C ALA A 8 17.16 -12.53 20.00
N LYS A 9 17.16 -12.85 21.30
CA LYS A 9 18.36 -12.74 22.16
C LYS A 9 19.49 -13.66 21.70
N LEU A 10 19.20 -14.92 21.38
CA LEU A 10 20.17 -15.84 20.83
C LEU A 10 20.69 -15.38 19.45
N GLY A 11 19.80 -14.85 18.61
CA GLY A 11 20.18 -14.29 17.31
C GLY A 11 21.18 -13.14 17.45
N ARG A 12 20.98 -12.24 18.39
CA ARG A 12 21.89 -11.13 18.68
C ARG A 12 23.29 -11.64 19.07
N GLU A 13 23.36 -12.61 19.97
CA GLU A 13 24.65 -13.22 20.39
C GLU A 13 25.39 -13.86 19.21
N ILE A 14 24.67 -14.50 18.28
CA ILE A 14 25.27 -15.18 17.11
C ILE A 14 25.68 -14.18 16.02
N LEU A 15 24.89 -13.12 15.83
CA LEU A 15 25.06 -12.12 14.73
C LEU A 15 25.91 -10.91 15.13
N SER A 16 26.82 -11.08 16.10
CA SER A 16 27.78 -10.03 16.51
C SER A 16 27.10 -8.72 16.94
N ASP A 17 26.16 -8.83 17.87
CA ASP A 17 25.46 -7.70 18.51
C ASP A 17 24.58 -6.84 17.58
N SER A 18 24.06 -7.42 16.50
CA SER A 18 23.03 -6.76 15.69
C SER A 18 21.74 -6.59 16.50
N ASN A 19 21.33 -5.35 16.73
CA ASN A 19 20.12 -5.04 17.48
C ASN A 19 18.84 -5.00 16.60
N LEU A 20 18.98 -4.92 15.27
CA LEU A 20 17.82 -4.91 14.38
C LEU A 20 17.20 -6.31 14.31
N VAL A 21 15.91 -6.40 14.61
CA VAL A 21 15.16 -7.66 14.56
C VAL A 21 13.79 -7.47 13.92
N LYS A 22 13.39 -8.40 13.05
CA LYS A 22 12.00 -8.54 12.61
C LYS A 22 11.28 -9.49 13.55
N LEU A 23 10.26 -8.97 14.25
CA LEU A 23 9.47 -9.72 15.21
C LEU A 23 8.20 -10.27 14.54
N GLU A 24 8.01 -11.58 14.62
CA GLU A 24 6.78 -12.27 14.27
C GLU A 24 6.36 -13.19 15.44
N VAL A 25 5.12 -13.04 15.91
CA VAL A 25 4.55 -13.91 16.94
C VAL A 25 3.30 -14.57 16.38
N LEU A 26 3.46 -15.82 15.97
CA LEU A 26 2.41 -16.61 15.34
C LEU A 26 2.01 -17.76 16.27
N SER A 27 0.73 -18.14 16.30
CA SER A 27 0.26 -19.30 17.10
C SER A 27 -0.28 -20.42 16.24
N ASP A 28 -0.88 -20.11 15.10
CA ASP A 28 -1.49 -21.09 14.22
C ASP A 28 -0.67 -21.25 12.93
N PRO A 29 -0.07 -22.43 12.70
CA PRO A 29 0.75 -22.68 11.52
C PRO A 29 -0.05 -22.67 10.20
N ASN A 30 -1.39 -22.73 10.25
CA ASN A 30 -2.22 -22.70 9.06
C ASN A 30 -2.62 -21.29 8.64
N SER A 31 -2.91 -20.40 9.59
CA SER A 31 -3.31 -19.04 9.31
C SER A 31 -2.11 -18.10 9.15
N LEU A 32 -1.03 -18.34 9.88
CA LEU A 32 0.17 -17.48 9.97
C LEU A 32 -0.18 -16.02 10.31
N LEU A 33 -1.29 -15.82 11.02
CA LEU A 33 -1.70 -14.51 11.48
C LEU A 33 -0.98 -14.14 12.79
N PRO A 34 -0.61 -12.87 12.99
CA PRO A 34 0.06 -12.44 14.20
C PRO A 34 -0.90 -12.44 15.39
N VAL A 35 -0.44 -12.95 16.53
CA VAL A 35 -1.16 -12.90 17.82
C VAL A 35 -0.82 -11.58 18.49
N MET A 36 -1.65 -10.58 18.33
CA MET A 36 -1.30 -9.20 18.63
C MET A 36 -1.00 -8.95 20.12
N ASP A 37 -1.73 -9.56 21.04
CA ASP A 37 -1.45 -9.38 22.47
C ASP A 37 -0.08 -9.94 22.88
N GLU A 38 0.28 -11.11 22.35
CA GLU A 38 1.60 -11.71 22.54
C GLU A 38 2.69 -10.90 21.78
N THR A 39 2.37 -10.33 20.63
CA THR A 39 3.26 -9.46 19.87
C THR A 39 3.60 -8.20 20.67
N LEU A 40 2.63 -7.55 21.31
CA LEU A 40 2.85 -6.40 22.18
C LEU A 40 3.75 -6.74 23.38
N VAL A 41 3.54 -7.90 24.02
CA VAL A 41 4.39 -8.37 25.11
C VAL A 41 5.84 -8.57 24.64
N ALA A 42 6.03 -9.23 23.51
CA ALA A 42 7.37 -9.48 22.96
C ALA A 42 8.06 -8.18 22.53
N ALA A 43 7.35 -7.30 21.82
CA ALA A 43 7.87 -6.01 21.39
C ALA A 43 8.35 -5.15 22.56
N LYS A 44 7.53 -5.04 23.60
CA LYS A 44 7.86 -4.29 24.83
C LYS A 44 9.16 -4.78 25.48
N GLU A 45 9.32 -6.09 25.61
CA GLU A 45 10.49 -6.67 26.24
C GLU A 45 11.74 -6.49 25.37
N LEU A 46 11.63 -6.70 24.06
CA LEU A 46 12.76 -6.53 23.14
C LEU A 46 13.22 -5.08 23.03
N VAL A 47 12.29 -4.13 22.93
CA VAL A 47 12.65 -2.68 22.92
C VAL A 47 13.33 -2.30 24.23
N LYS A 48 12.82 -2.75 25.38
CA LYS A 48 13.46 -2.52 26.68
C LYS A 48 14.89 -3.08 26.75
N ASP A 49 15.15 -4.19 26.08
CA ASP A 49 16.48 -4.81 25.99
C ASP A 49 17.39 -4.16 24.92
N GLY A 50 16.97 -3.05 24.31
CA GLY A 50 17.73 -2.28 23.34
C GLY A 50 17.70 -2.83 21.91
N PHE A 51 16.70 -3.67 21.56
CA PHE A 51 16.49 -4.05 20.18
C PHE A 51 15.80 -2.96 19.37
N GLU A 52 16.16 -2.82 18.13
CA GLU A 52 15.46 -2.08 17.08
C GLU A 52 14.43 -3.01 16.44
N VAL A 53 13.17 -2.93 16.87
CA VAL A 53 12.14 -3.90 16.51
C VAL A 53 11.35 -3.42 15.31
N MET A 54 11.44 -4.14 14.18
CA MET A 54 10.50 -4.10 13.07
C MET A 54 9.43 -5.16 13.32
N VAL A 55 8.15 -4.81 13.36
CA VAL A 55 7.14 -5.73 13.89
C VAL A 55 6.05 -6.07 12.88
N TYR A 56 5.89 -7.36 12.56
CA TYR A 56 4.77 -7.89 11.78
C TYR A 56 3.47 -7.81 12.60
N CYS A 57 2.45 -7.20 12.05
CA CYS A 57 1.19 -6.94 12.72
C CYS A 57 -0.01 -7.08 11.78
N THR A 58 -1.22 -7.08 12.37
CA THR A 58 -2.45 -6.94 11.60
C THR A 58 -2.58 -5.53 11.02
N ASP A 59 -3.50 -5.34 10.08
CA ASP A 59 -3.87 -4.06 9.50
C ASP A 59 -4.77 -3.20 10.42
N ASN A 60 -4.73 -3.46 11.72
CA ASN A 60 -5.48 -2.72 12.74
C ASN A 60 -4.69 -1.53 13.26
N LEU A 61 -5.26 -0.33 13.12
CA LEU A 61 -4.63 0.94 13.49
C LEU A 61 -4.28 1.00 14.99
N ASP A 62 -5.16 0.52 15.88
CA ASP A 62 -4.91 0.61 17.32
C ASP A 62 -3.69 -0.21 17.75
N TYR A 63 -3.48 -1.38 17.14
CA TYR A 63 -2.28 -2.17 17.37
C TYR A 63 -1.03 -1.50 16.79
N ALA A 64 -1.12 -0.93 15.59
CA ALA A 64 -0.01 -0.20 14.99
C ALA A 64 0.44 0.98 15.87
N MET A 65 -0.49 1.76 16.40
CA MET A 65 -0.21 2.86 17.33
C MET A 65 0.46 2.37 18.63
N LYS A 66 -0.07 1.31 19.23
CA LYS A 66 0.54 0.73 20.44
C LYS A 66 1.96 0.24 20.22
N LEU A 67 2.25 -0.33 19.05
CA LEU A 67 3.60 -0.78 18.70
C LEU A 67 4.57 0.39 18.50
N GLU A 68 4.14 1.47 17.87
CA GLU A 68 4.92 2.72 17.78
C GLU A 68 5.17 3.32 19.16
N ASP A 69 4.13 3.41 20.02
CA ASP A 69 4.24 3.93 21.39
C ASP A 69 5.21 3.10 22.26
N LEU A 70 5.36 1.81 21.98
CA LEU A 70 6.34 0.94 22.64
C LEU A 70 7.78 1.22 22.15
N GLY A 71 7.98 1.98 21.08
CA GLY A 71 9.29 2.31 20.53
C GLY A 71 9.74 1.35 19.41
N CYS A 72 8.83 0.63 18.76
CA CYS A 72 9.19 -0.12 17.55
C CYS A 72 9.69 0.82 16.46
N VAL A 73 10.76 0.44 15.77
CA VAL A 73 11.39 1.26 14.73
C VAL A 73 10.69 1.20 13.38
N ALA A 74 9.83 0.21 13.17
CA ALA A 74 8.92 0.12 12.03
C ALA A 74 7.72 -0.76 12.37
N VAL A 75 6.55 -0.43 11.79
CA VAL A 75 5.37 -1.29 11.83
C VAL A 75 5.15 -1.92 10.45
N MET A 76 4.80 -3.21 10.44
CA MET A 76 4.74 -4.01 9.23
C MET A 76 3.35 -4.68 9.11
N PRO A 77 2.29 -3.90 8.74
CA PRO A 77 0.96 -4.45 8.60
C PRO A 77 0.88 -5.45 7.44
N LEU A 78 0.15 -6.54 7.64
CA LEU A 78 -0.14 -7.50 6.57
C LEU A 78 -1.08 -6.88 5.51
N ALA A 79 -0.86 -7.19 4.24
CA ALA A 79 -1.83 -6.94 3.17
C ALA A 79 -2.91 -8.04 3.15
N ALA A 80 -2.48 -9.29 3.37
CA ALA A 80 -3.26 -10.50 3.48
C ALA A 80 -2.42 -11.58 4.16
N PRO A 81 -2.96 -12.75 4.51
CA PRO A 81 -2.19 -13.83 5.14
C PRO A 81 -0.92 -14.20 4.37
N ILE A 82 0.14 -14.57 5.09
CA ILE A 82 1.43 -14.95 4.53
C ILE A 82 1.25 -16.00 3.42
N GLY A 83 1.84 -15.77 2.26
CA GLY A 83 1.85 -16.71 1.15
C GLY A 83 0.52 -16.85 0.39
N SER A 84 -0.51 -16.08 0.75
CA SER A 84 -1.84 -16.13 0.10
C SER A 84 -1.86 -15.52 -1.31
N GLY A 85 -1.03 -14.50 -1.57
CA GLY A 85 -1.04 -13.78 -2.84
C GLY A 85 -2.37 -13.05 -3.14
N LEU A 86 -3.16 -12.74 -2.11
CA LEU A 86 -4.46 -12.07 -2.24
C LEU A 86 -4.35 -10.56 -2.48
N GLY A 87 -3.14 -10.00 -2.31
CA GLY A 87 -2.91 -8.57 -2.43
C GLY A 87 -3.37 -7.77 -1.21
N ILE A 88 -3.57 -6.47 -1.39
CA ILE A 88 -4.03 -5.58 -0.32
C ILE A 88 -5.55 -5.69 -0.19
N VAL A 89 -5.99 -6.51 0.76
CA VAL A 89 -7.42 -6.78 0.99
C VAL A 89 -8.13 -5.54 1.57
N ASN A 90 -7.44 -4.79 2.43
CA ASN A 90 -8.01 -3.60 3.08
C ASN A 90 -7.13 -2.35 2.89
N PRO A 91 -7.17 -1.73 1.71
CA PRO A 91 -6.34 -0.55 1.43
C PRO A 91 -6.68 0.65 2.32
N ASN A 92 -7.91 0.74 2.83
CA ASN A 92 -8.31 1.83 3.73
C ASN A 92 -7.61 1.71 5.09
N ALA A 93 -7.49 0.51 5.64
CA ALA A 93 -6.76 0.28 6.91
C ALA A 93 -5.29 0.65 6.76
N ILE A 94 -4.62 0.18 5.69
CA ILE A 94 -3.23 0.55 5.40
C ILE A 94 -3.08 2.08 5.27
N SER A 95 -3.98 2.75 4.54
CA SER A 95 -3.96 4.20 4.40
C SER A 95 -4.14 4.94 5.73
N GLN A 96 -4.96 4.42 6.64
CA GLN A 96 -5.14 5.01 7.99
C GLN A 96 -3.87 4.86 8.82
N ILE A 97 -3.23 3.69 8.79
CA ILE A 97 -1.95 3.44 9.47
C ILE A 97 -0.90 4.43 8.96
N VAL A 98 -0.67 4.49 7.64
CA VAL A 98 0.32 5.40 7.03
C VAL A 98 0.10 6.87 7.42
N LYS A 99 -1.15 7.31 7.53
CA LYS A 99 -1.47 8.71 7.91
C LYS A 99 -1.24 9.01 9.39
N LYS A 100 -1.27 8.01 10.25
CA LYS A 100 -1.28 8.18 11.70
C LYS A 100 0.05 7.86 12.35
N ILE A 101 0.78 6.90 11.81
CA ILE A 101 2.06 6.40 12.31
C ILE A 101 3.20 7.26 11.76
N SER A 102 4.16 7.58 12.58
CA SER A 102 5.33 8.41 12.25
C SER A 102 6.56 7.57 11.90
N CYS A 103 6.69 6.37 12.49
CA CYS A 103 7.75 5.44 12.12
C CYS A 103 7.46 4.80 10.75
N PRO A 104 8.47 4.25 10.06
CA PRO A 104 8.29 3.57 8.78
C PRO A 104 7.19 2.51 8.79
N VAL A 105 6.35 2.55 7.76
CA VAL A 105 5.28 1.57 7.52
C VAL A 105 5.63 0.73 6.31
N LEU A 106 5.87 -0.57 6.52
CA LEU A 106 6.17 -1.51 5.45
C LEU A 106 5.04 -2.53 5.31
N VAL A 107 4.43 -2.66 4.14
CA VAL A 107 3.47 -3.74 3.90
C VAL A 107 4.23 -5.07 3.86
N ASP A 108 3.80 -6.00 4.70
CA ASP A 108 4.38 -7.34 4.82
C ASP A 108 3.30 -8.40 4.60
N ALA A 109 3.64 -9.47 3.90
CA ALA A 109 2.74 -10.59 3.59
C ALA A 109 1.57 -10.28 2.63
N GLY A 110 1.13 -11.31 1.94
CA GLY A 110 -0.08 -11.27 1.09
C GLY A 110 0.09 -10.70 -0.31
N ILE A 111 1.14 -9.95 -0.59
CA ILE A 111 1.43 -9.43 -1.93
C ILE A 111 1.68 -10.60 -2.90
N GLY A 112 1.02 -10.58 -4.06
CA GLY A 112 1.11 -11.61 -5.09
C GLY A 112 1.70 -11.13 -6.42
N THR A 113 1.61 -9.83 -6.74
CA THR A 113 2.08 -9.30 -8.02
C THR A 113 2.51 -7.83 -7.94
N ALA A 114 3.18 -7.35 -8.99
CA ALA A 114 3.76 -6.02 -9.08
C ALA A 114 2.75 -4.86 -8.90
N SER A 115 1.53 -5.00 -9.41
CA SER A 115 0.49 -3.96 -9.24
C SER A 115 0.14 -3.68 -7.78
N GLU A 116 0.20 -4.70 -6.93
CA GLU A 116 -0.09 -4.57 -5.50
C GLU A 116 1.05 -3.89 -4.75
N VAL A 117 2.30 -4.10 -5.20
CA VAL A 117 3.45 -3.33 -4.73
C VAL A 117 3.30 -1.85 -5.08
N SER A 118 2.94 -1.52 -6.33
CA SER A 118 2.65 -0.14 -6.71
C SER A 118 1.54 0.46 -5.84
N GLN A 119 0.47 -0.30 -5.60
CA GLN A 119 -0.63 0.13 -4.75
C GLN A 119 -0.18 0.45 -3.31
N ALA A 120 0.64 -0.42 -2.69
CA ALA A 120 1.20 -0.17 -1.36
C ALA A 120 1.99 1.15 -1.32
N MET A 121 2.86 1.35 -2.30
CA MET A 121 3.67 2.57 -2.39
C MET A 121 2.83 3.82 -2.69
N GLU A 122 1.78 3.71 -3.50
CA GLU A 122 0.82 4.81 -3.78
C GLU A 122 -0.05 5.16 -2.57
N LEU A 123 -0.31 4.22 -1.66
CA LEU A 123 -0.96 4.48 -0.37
C LEU A 123 -0.06 5.26 0.59
N GLY A 124 1.25 5.37 0.29
CA GLY A 124 2.23 6.11 1.06
C GLY A 124 3.09 5.25 1.98
N CYS A 125 3.04 3.92 1.86
CA CYS A 125 3.96 3.05 2.59
C CYS A 125 5.42 3.36 2.24
N ASP A 126 6.33 3.16 3.19
CA ASP A 126 7.76 3.40 3.02
C ASP A 126 8.46 2.24 2.30
N GLY A 127 7.83 1.06 2.32
CA GLY A 127 8.33 -0.12 1.64
C GLY A 127 7.36 -1.29 1.62
N VAL A 128 7.82 -2.37 1.01
CA VAL A 128 7.16 -3.67 0.99
C VAL A 128 8.17 -4.76 1.28
N LEU A 129 7.78 -5.78 2.03
CA LEU A 129 8.59 -6.96 2.26
C LEU A 129 7.97 -8.14 1.52
N LEU A 130 8.75 -8.78 0.66
CA LEU A 130 8.31 -9.78 -0.29
C LEU A 130 9.16 -11.05 -0.20
N ASN A 131 8.53 -12.21 -0.30
CA ASN A 131 9.20 -13.49 -0.47
C ASN A 131 8.41 -14.40 -1.42
N THR A 132 7.27 -14.92 -0.97
CA THR A 132 6.51 -15.98 -1.64
C THR A 132 6.11 -15.63 -3.08
N ALA A 133 5.70 -14.38 -3.33
CA ALA A 133 5.31 -13.92 -4.66
C ALA A 133 6.46 -14.02 -5.68
N ILE A 134 7.69 -13.81 -5.23
CA ILE A 134 8.89 -13.95 -6.05
C ILE A 134 9.30 -15.42 -6.16
N ALA A 135 9.46 -16.09 -5.02
CA ALA A 135 9.98 -17.46 -4.95
C ALA A 135 9.11 -18.49 -5.68
N ARG A 136 7.78 -18.28 -5.70
CA ARG A 136 6.82 -19.19 -6.39
C ARG A 136 6.41 -18.70 -7.78
N ALA A 137 6.96 -17.61 -8.28
CA ALA A 137 6.72 -17.17 -9.65
C ALA A 137 7.29 -18.17 -10.66
N LYS A 138 6.70 -18.27 -11.85
CA LYS A 138 7.25 -19.09 -12.94
C LYS A 138 8.66 -18.64 -13.36
N ASN A 139 8.95 -17.35 -13.26
CA ASN A 139 10.27 -16.76 -13.44
C ASN A 139 10.56 -15.83 -12.27
N PRO A 140 11.24 -16.30 -11.20
CA PRO A 140 11.50 -15.50 -9.99
C PRO A 140 12.34 -14.27 -10.25
N VAL A 141 13.32 -14.33 -11.14
CA VAL A 141 14.20 -13.20 -11.45
C VAL A 141 13.39 -12.07 -12.10
N LEU A 142 12.61 -12.39 -13.14
CA LEU A 142 11.77 -11.42 -13.82
C LEU A 142 10.69 -10.84 -12.86
N MET A 143 10.15 -11.67 -11.96
CA MET A 143 9.20 -11.18 -10.96
C MET A 143 9.87 -10.22 -9.97
N ALA A 144 11.09 -10.51 -9.53
CA ALA A 144 11.84 -9.61 -8.64
C ALA A 144 12.11 -8.24 -9.31
N GLU A 145 12.49 -8.25 -10.60
CA GLU A 145 12.65 -7.02 -11.38
C GLU A 145 11.33 -6.24 -11.47
N ALA A 146 10.23 -6.90 -11.81
CA ALA A 146 8.91 -6.28 -11.87
C ALA A 146 8.48 -5.67 -10.52
N MET A 147 8.73 -6.36 -9.40
CA MET A 147 8.43 -5.88 -8.05
C MET A 147 9.26 -4.63 -7.70
N LYS A 148 10.56 -4.63 -8.05
CA LYS A 148 11.44 -3.47 -7.88
C LYS A 148 10.92 -2.26 -8.65
N ASP A 149 10.60 -2.44 -9.94
CA ASP A 149 10.10 -1.36 -10.79
C ASP A 149 8.76 -0.83 -10.31
N ALA A 150 7.89 -1.71 -9.83
CA ALA A 150 6.61 -1.37 -9.24
C ALA A 150 6.76 -0.51 -7.96
N ALA A 151 7.70 -0.87 -7.08
CA ALA A 151 7.99 -0.08 -5.88
C ALA A 151 8.48 1.33 -6.24
N ILE A 152 9.39 1.44 -7.20
CA ILE A 152 9.90 2.72 -7.70
C ILE A 152 8.78 3.55 -8.33
N SER A 153 7.95 2.94 -9.18
CA SER A 153 6.84 3.60 -9.87
C SER A 153 5.80 4.10 -8.90
N GLY A 154 5.35 3.25 -7.97
CA GLY A 154 4.36 3.62 -6.96
C GLY A 154 4.84 4.75 -6.04
N ARG A 155 6.12 4.71 -5.62
CA ARG A 155 6.70 5.81 -4.82
C ARG A 155 6.75 7.12 -5.59
N LYS A 156 7.12 7.11 -6.87
CA LYS A 156 7.09 8.30 -7.73
C LYS A 156 5.67 8.85 -7.88
N ALA A 157 4.67 7.98 -8.09
CA ALA A 157 3.27 8.37 -8.20
C ALA A 157 2.76 9.03 -6.90
N PHE A 158 3.09 8.47 -5.74
CA PHE A 158 2.78 9.05 -4.44
C PHE A 158 3.38 10.44 -4.27
N LEU A 159 4.67 10.60 -4.55
CA LEU A 159 5.39 11.88 -4.43
C LEU A 159 4.90 12.93 -5.44
N ALA A 160 4.52 12.52 -6.64
CA ALA A 160 3.95 13.41 -7.66
C ALA A 160 2.57 13.96 -7.28
N GLY A 161 1.84 13.23 -6.43
CA GLY A 161 0.48 13.56 -6.05
C GLY A 161 -0.55 13.16 -7.11
N ARG A 162 -1.59 12.49 -6.64
CA ARG A 162 -2.70 12.03 -7.48
C ARG A 162 -3.68 13.17 -7.77
N ILE A 163 -4.21 13.25 -8.98
CA ILE A 163 -5.34 14.15 -9.27
C ILE A 163 -6.56 13.80 -8.39
N PRO A 164 -7.39 14.77 -7.99
CA PRO A 164 -8.62 14.49 -7.25
C PRO A 164 -9.55 13.53 -8.01
N LYS A 165 -10.20 12.63 -7.28
CA LYS A 165 -11.30 11.83 -7.83
C LYS A 165 -12.52 12.73 -7.96
N ILE A 166 -13.17 12.70 -9.13
CA ILE A 166 -14.42 13.41 -9.41
C ILE A 166 -15.43 12.42 -9.98
N ASP A 167 -16.72 12.63 -9.68
CA ASP A 167 -17.79 11.72 -10.10
C ASP A 167 -18.24 11.94 -11.56
N LYS A 168 -17.80 13.03 -12.19
CA LYS A 168 -18.16 13.40 -13.56
C LYS A 168 -16.92 13.54 -14.42
N GLY A 169 -17.09 13.28 -15.72
CA GLY A 169 -16.03 13.57 -16.70
C GLY A 169 -15.64 15.04 -16.70
N SER A 170 -14.33 15.32 -16.80
CA SER A 170 -13.79 16.67 -16.97
C SER A 170 -12.96 16.69 -18.25
N PRO A 171 -13.19 17.68 -19.15
CA PRO A 171 -12.41 17.80 -20.39
C PRO A 171 -10.93 18.00 -20.07
N SER A 172 -10.06 17.21 -20.69
CA SER A 172 -8.60 17.36 -20.56
C SER A 172 -8.03 18.45 -21.48
N SER A 173 -8.79 18.86 -22.50
CA SER A 173 -8.40 19.94 -23.41
C SER A 173 -9.17 21.21 -23.10
N PRO A 174 -8.54 22.41 -23.28
CA PRO A 174 -9.24 23.68 -23.14
C PRO A 174 -10.49 23.73 -24.02
N THR A 175 -11.59 24.22 -23.46
CA THR A 175 -12.85 24.39 -24.21
C THR A 175 -12.98 25.80 -24.80
N GLU A 176 -12.14 26.72 -24.34
CA GLU A 176 -12.07 28.07 -24.88
C GLU A 176 -11.55 28.08 -26.33
N GLY A 177 -12.19 28.86 -27.19
CA GLY A 177 -11.83 28.92 -28.60
C GLY A 177 -12.34 27.77 -29.47
N ARG A 178 -13.14 26.83 -28.92
CA ARG A 178 -13.81 25.83 -29.77
C ARG A 178 -14.86 26.51 -30.64
N ILE A 179 -14.76 26.31 -31.93
CA ILE A 179 -15.83 26.68 -32.87
C ILE A 179 -17.04 25.83 -32.51
N ASN A 180 -18.06 26.49 -31.96
CA ASN A 180 -19.32 25.84 -31.63
C ASN A 180 -20.12 25.71 -32.92
N SER A 181 -19.83 24.66 -33.73
CA SER A 181 -20.42 24.44 -35.03
C SER A 181 -21.96 24.53 -35.01
N TRP A 182 -22.58 24.13 -33.91
CA TRP A 182 -24.02 24.24 -33.73
C TRP A 182 -24.51 25.70 -33.56
N LYS A 183 -23.78 26.56 -32.86
CA LYS A 183 -24.12 27.99 -32.75
C LYS A 183 -24.00 28.72 -34.09
N ILE A 184 -22.95 28.43 -34.85
CA ILE A 184 -22.74 29.02 -36.18
C ILE A 184 -23.81 28.56 -37.15
N VAL A 185 -24.21 27.28 -37.08
CA VAL A 185 -25.29 26.75 -37.93
C VAL A 185 -26.65 27.38 -37.55
N LEU A 186 -26.90 27.59 -36.23
CA LEU A 186 -28.11 28.25 -35.74
C LEU A 186 -28.19 29.72 -36.17
N GLU A 187 -27.11 30.46 -36.00
CA GLU A 187 -27.04 31.87 -36.41
C GLU A 187 -27.16 32.05 -37.93
N ALA A 188 -26.44 31.21 -38.69
CA ALA A 188 -26.52 31.23 -40.15
C ALA A 188 -27.93 30.83 -40.70
N SER A 189 -28.66 29.95 -39.99
CA SER A 189 -30.00 29.53 -40.39
C SER A 189 -31.08 30.59 -40.03
N LEU A 190 -30.87 31.35 -38.97
CA LEU A 190 -31.76 32.44 -38.57
C LEU A 190 -31.61 33.61 -39.54
N ASP A 191 -30.41 33.94 -40.01
CA ASP A 191 -30.13 34.98 -41.00
C ASP A 191 -30.71 34.67 -42.41
N GLN A 192 -30.90 33.38 -42.72
CA GLN A 192 -31.44 32.93 -43.99
C GLN A 192 -32.94 32.65 -43.99
N GLY A 193 -33.63 32.92 -42.87
CA GLY A 193 -35.10 32.80 -42.81
C GLY A 193 -35.63 31.35 -42.99
N GLN A 194 -34.82 30.34 -42.78
CA GLN A 194 -35.22 28.95 -42.92
C GLN A 194 -35.85 28.38 -41.65
N ASP A 195 -37.08 27.86 -41.81
CA ASP A 195 -37.91 27.31 -40.74
C ASP A 195 -37.30 26.00 -40.22
N TYR A 196 -36.81 25.97 -38.99
CA TYR A 196 -36.07 24.89 -38.34
C TYR A 196 -36.89 23.58 -38.16
N LEU A 197 -38.19 23.66 -38.36
CA LEU A 197 -39.11 22.53 -38.19
C LEU A 197 -39.04 21.49 -39.28
N LYS A 198 -38.36 21.73 -40.41
CA LYS A 198 -38.22 20.79 -41.52
C LYS A 198 -37.06 19.81 -41.45
N LEU A 199 -36.11 19.99 -40.53
CA LEU A 199 -34.90 19.16 -40.41
C LEU A 199 -34.99 18.02 -39.37
N LYS A 200 -36.16 17.76 -38.76
CA LYS A 200 -36.37 16.67 -37.85
C LYS A 200 -36.93 15.36 -38.49
N LYS A 201 -36.82 15.24 -39.80
CA LYS A 201 -37.24 14.04 -40.52
C LYS A 201 -36.23 13.68 -41.64
N ILE A 202 -35.03 13.30 -41.23
CA ILE A 202 -34.17 12.38 -41.97
C ILE A 202 -33.44 11.49 -40.96
#